data_7b24399b82dce6083e9af99ca1e1a18a
#
_entry.id   7b24399b82dce6083e9af99ca1e1a18a
#
_cell.length_a   1.000
_cell.length_b   1.000
_cell.length_c   1.000
_cell.angle_alpha   90.00
_cell.angle_beta   90.00
_cell.angle_gamma   90.00
#
_symmetry.space_group_name_H-M   'P 1'
#
loop_
_entity.id
_entity.type
_entity.pdbx_description
1 polymer ?
#
loop_
_entity_poly.entity_id
_entity_poly.type
_entity_poly.pdbx_seq_one_letter_code
_entity_poly.pdbx_strand_id
1 'polypeptide(L)'
;MIEKYGFPKDKLLFAGLVNGKNIWRNHYDRTLNQLQQLTGKGIQTVLSTSCSLLHVPYTVKHETKLSEKYLDYFAFAEEKLSELKELSGLAENPSYTQESAYKKNSALFAADRDCKNAAVKKRLSEVTEKD
;
A
#
# COMPACT_ATOMS: atom_id res chain seq x y z
N MET A 1 18.90 -4.29 0.76
CA MET A 1 19.81 -4.70 -0.34
C MET A 1 20.39 -3.50 -1.08
N ILE A 2 19.59 -2.58 -1.64
CA ILE A 2 20.04 -1.33 -2.31
C ILE A 2 20.88 -0.45 -1.37
N GLU A 3 20.53 -0.35 -0.10
CA GLU A 3 21.30 0.42 0.89
C GLU A 3 22.72 -0.11 1.11
N LYS A 4 22.89 -1.43 1.01
CA LYS A 4 24.19 -2.09 1.24
C LYS A 4 25.06 -2.13 -0.01
N TYR A 5 24.47 -2.35 -1.19
CA TYR A 5 25.21 -2.63 -2.41
C TYR A 5 25.07 -1.56 -3.50
N GLY A 6 24.19 -0.56 -3.25
CA GLY A 6 23.85 0.45 -4.25
C GLY A 6 22.94 -0.08 -5.36
N PHE A 7 22.75 0.73 -6.39
CA PHE A 7 22.00 0.40 -7.60
C PHE A 7 22.69 1.05 -8.82
N PRO A 8 22.81 0.35 -9.96
CA PRO A 8 23.43 0.90 -11.17
C PRO A 8 22.68 2.13 -11.67
N LYS A 9 23.41 3.21 -11.98
CA LYS A 9 22.80 4.49 -12.40
C LYS A 9 22.21 4.46 -13.82
N ASP A 10 22.65 3.50 -14.61
CA ASP A 10 22.21 3.27 -16.01
C ASP A 10 20.99 2.34 -16.11
N LYS A 11 20.45 1.91 -14.99
CA LYS A 11 19.31 1.00 -14.92
C LYS A 11 18.07 1.68 -14.35
N LEU A 12 16.92 1.26 -14.85
CA LEU A 12 15.59 1.64 -14.36
C LEU A 12 15.11 0.60 -13.34
N LEU A 13 14.70 1.07 -12.16
CA LEU A 13 14.15 0.21 -11.13
C LEU A 13 12.61 0.17 -11.22
N PHE A 14 12.05 -1.00 -11.47
CA PHE A 14 10.62 -1.23 -11.27
C PHE A 14 10.39 -1.60 -9.80
N ALA A 15 9.89 -0.64 -9.03
CA ALA A 15 9.66 -0.81 -7.60
C ALA A 15 8.25 -1.37 -7.34
N GLY A 16 8.17 -2.64 -6.98
CA GLY A 16 6.92 -3.34 -6.66
C GLY A 16 6.34 -2.95 -5.30
N LEU A 17 5.95 -1.68 -5.13
CA LEU A 17 5.49 -1.12 -3.86
C LEU A 17 3.99 -1.30 -3.62
N VAL A 18 3.22 -1.65 -4.65
CA VAL A 18 1.82 -2.05 -4.51
C VAL A 18 1.74 -3.58 -4.46
N ASN A 19 1.26 -4.12 -3.35
CA ASN A 19 1.23 -5.57 -3.16
C ASN A 19 0.19 -6.24 -4.07
N GLY A 20 0.63 -7.12 -4.97
CA GLY A 20 -0.22 -7.83 -5.93
C GLY A 20 -0.80 -9.15 -5.43
N LYS A 21 -0.46 -9.59 -4.20
CA LYS A 21 -0.96 -10.85 -3.61
C LYS A 21 -2.06 -10.67 -2.57
N ASN A 22 -2.04 -9.54 -1.84
CA ASN A 22 -3.04 -9.27 -0.82
C ASN A 22 -4.20 -8.44 -1.38
N ILE A 23 -5.29 -8.40 -0.64
CA ILE A 23 -6.52 -7.68 -0.98
C ILE A 23 -6.65 -6.34 -0.25
N TRP A 24 -5.61 -5.90 0.46
CA TRP A 24 -5.67 -4.71 1.30
C TRP A 24 -5.30 -3.44 0.53
N ARG A 25 -5.96 -2.34 0.91
CA ARG A 25 -5.64 -0.99 0.44
C ARG A 25 -4.19 -0.64 0.75
N ASN A 26 -3.49 -0.04 -0.21
CA ASN A 26 -2.13 0.44 -0.02
C ASN A 26 -2.10 1.63 0.95
N HIS A 27 -1.11 1.67 1.82
CA HIS A 27 -0.85 2.81 2.72
C HIS A 27 0.02 3.83 1.99
N TYR A 28 -0.59 4.88 1.45
CA TYR A 28 0.08 5.84 0.57
C TYR A 28 1.27 6.54 1.22
N ASP A 29 1.14 6.99 2.45
CA ASP A 29 2.24 7.63 3.18
C ASP A 29 3.48 6.74 3.23
N ARG A 30 3.32 5.47 3.61
CA ARG A 30 4.43 4.50 3.66
C ARG A 30 5.05 4.27 2.28
N THR A 31 4.24 4.13 1.26
CA THR A 31 4.69 3.87 -0.11
C THR A 31 5.41 5.06 -0.70
N LEU A 32 4.88 6.29 -0.51
CA LEU A 32 5.51 7.52 -0.97
C LEU A 32 6.84 7.78 -0.25
N ASN A 33 6.92 7.54 1.05
CA ASN A 33 8.17 7.64 1.80
C ASN A 33 9.25 6.68 1.25
N GLN A 34 8.89 5.43 0.94
CA GLN A 34 9.81 4.47 0.33
C GLN A 34 10.26 4.92 -1.07
N LEU A 35 9.33 5.44 -1.87
CA LEU A 35 9.63 5.94 -3.21
C LEU A 35 10.58 7.14 -3.15
N GLN A 36 10.35 8.08 -2.24
CA GLN A 36 11.21 9.25 -2.02
C GLN A 36 12.63 8.84 -1.58
N GLN A 37 12.77 7.81 -0.75
CA GLN A 37 14.08 7.28 -0.37
C GLN A 37 14.85 6.73 -1.57
N LEU A 38 14.18 6.08 -2.53
CA LEU A 38 14.78 5.56 -3.74
C LEU A 38 15.19 6.71 -4.70
N THR A 39 14.27 7.64 -4.95
CA THR A 39 14.52 8.78 -5.84
C THR A 39 15.57 9.73 -5.26
N GLY A 40 15.58 9.93 -3.93
CA GLY A 40 16.59 10.72 -3.24
C GLY A 40 18.01 10.16 -3.35
N LYS A 41 18.15 8.86 -3.64
CA LYS A 41 19.43 8.22 -3.98
C LYS A 41 19.81 8.35 -5.46
N GLY A 42 19.05 9.09 -6.26
CA GLY A 42 19.26 9.25 -7.70
C GLY A 42 18.89 8.02 -8.53
N ILE A 43 18.06 7.12 -8.00
CA ILE A 43 17.61 5.93 -8.71
C ILE A 43 16.39 6.28 -9.55
N GLN A 44 16.46 6.04 -10.85
CA GLN A 44 15.31 6.15 -11.73
C GLN A 44 14.32 5.02 -11.41
N THR A 45 13.14 5.38 -10.91
CA THR A 45 12.19 4.43 -10.36
C THR A 45 10.85 4.51 -11.08
N VAL A 46 10.31 3.36 -11.46
CA VAL A 46 8.94 3.19 -11.95
C VAL A 46 8.14 2.44 -10.89
N LEU A 47 7.00 2.98 -10.50
CA LEU A 47 6.10 2.32 -9.56
C LEU A 47 5.38 1.14 -10.23
N SER A 48 5.36 0.01 -9.56
CA SER A 48 4.77 -1.23 -10.06
C SER A 48 4.08 -2.03 -8.96
N THR A 49 3.31 -3.05 -9.34
CA THR A 49 2.86 -4.10 -8.43
C THR A 49 4.01 -5.06 -8.12
N SER A 50 3.98 -5.68 -6.94
CA SER A 50 5.01 -6.63 -6.51
C SER A 50 4.99 -7.93 -7.31
N CYS A 51 3.84 -8.27 -7.89
CA CYS A 51 3.62 -9.42 -8.77
C CYS A 51 2.35 -9.22 -9.60
N SER A 52 1.99 -10.21 -10.43
CA SER A 52 0.76 -10.20 -11.22
C SER A 52 -0.50 -10.06 -10.33
N LEU A 53 -1.46 -9.26 -10.77
CA LEU A 53 -2.76 -9.09 -10.11
C LEU A 53 -3.73 -10.27 -10.33
N LEU A 54 -3.31 -11.33 -11.00
CA LEU A 54 -4.09 -12.58 -11.15
C LEU A 54 -4.38 -13.28 -9.81
N HIS A 55 -3.66 -12.91 -8.76
CA HIS A 55 -3.81 -13.51 -7.42
C HIS A 55 -4.88 -12.86 -6.55
N VAL A 56 -5.50 -11.78 -7.02
CA VAL A 56 -6.54 -11.04 -6.30
C VAL A 56 -7.83 -11.01 -7.11
N PRO A 57 -9.02 -10.87 -6.47
CA PRO A 57 -10.28 -10.73 -7.18
C PRO A 57 -10.29 -9.49 -8.09
N TYR A 58 -11.22 -9.44 -9.04
CA TYR A 58 -11.26 -8.41 -10.07
C TYR A 58 -11.56 -7.01 -9.50
N THR A 59 -12.69 -6.83 -8.81
CA THR A 59 -13.10 -5.53 -8.24
C THR A 59 -13.99 -5.70 -7.01
N VAL A 60 -13.88 -4.78 -6.06
CA VAL A 60 -14.74 -4.72 -4.85
C VAL A 60 -16.19 -4.33 -5.17
N LYS A 61 -16.47 -3.78 -6.35
CA LYS A 61 -17.81 -3.32 -6.75
C LYS A 61 -18.87 -4.42 -6.73
N HIS A 62 -18.46 -5.68 -6.81
CA HIS A 62 -19.37 -6.84 -6.80
C HIS A 62 -19.53 -7.46 -5.40
N GLU A 63 -18.87 -6.92 -4.39
CA GLU A 63 -18.93 -7.40 -3.01
C GLU A 63 -20.17 -6.87 -2.28
N THR A 64 -21.34 -7.45 -2.57
CA THR A 64 -22.64 -7.00 -2.02
C THR A 64 -22.92 -7.47 -0.60
N LYS A 65 -22.15 -8.44 -0.11
CA LYS A 65 -22.35 -9.02 1.25
C LYS A 65 -21.48 -8.34 2.32
N LEU A 66 -20.49 -7.56 1.93
CA LEU A 66 -19.64 -6.80 2.85
C LEU A 66 -20.26 -5.45 3.17
N SER A 67 -20.16 -5.05 4.44
CA SER A 67 -20.55 -3.69 4.85
C SER A 67 -19.66 -2.66 4.18
N GLU A 68 -20.24 -1.54 3.75
CA GLU A 68 -19.50 -0.41 3.16
C GLU A 68 -18.35 0.09 4.05
N LYS A 69 -18.52 0.00 5.36
CA LYS A 69 -17.48 0.32 6.36
C LYS A 69 -16.16 -0.43 6.10
N TYR A 70 -16.25 -1.66 5.59
CA TYR A 70 -15.06 -2.48 5.36
C TYR A 70 -14.54 -2.42 3.91
N LEU A 71 -15.40 -2.06 2.94
CA LEU A 71 -15.03 -2.03 1.53
C LEU A 71 -13.86 -1.07 1.24
N ASP A 72 -13.77 0.05 1.94
CA ASP A 72 -12.68 1.02 1.77
C ASP A 72 -11.29 0.47 2.16
N TYR A 73 -11.24 -0.59 2.97
CA TYR A 73 -9.98 -1.25 3.34
C TYR A 73 -9.50 -2.28 2.31
N PHE A 74 -10.36 -2.63 1.34
CA PHE A 74 -10.02 -3.59 0.29
C PHE A 74 -9.59 -2.88 -0.99
N ALA A 75 -8.64 -3.49 -1.67
CA ALA A 75 -8.21 -3.11 -3.00
C ALA A 75 -7.94 -4.40 -3.80
N PHE A 76 -8.83 -4.69 -4.74
CA PHE A 76 -8.70 -5.79 -5.68
C PHE A 76 -7.93 -5.35 -6.94
N ALA A 77 -7.94 -6.11 -8.02
CA ALA A 77 -7.10 -5.81 -9.17
C ALA A 77 -7.36 -4.43 -9.77
N GLU A 78 -8.62 -4.06 -9.99
CA GLU A 78 -9.02 -2.78 -10.57
C GLU A 78 -8.65 -1.61 -9.62
N GLU A 79 -8.89 -1.77 -8.33
CA GLU A 79 -8.55 -0.77 -7.33
C GLU A 79 -7.03 -0.61 -7.18
N LYS A 80 -6.25 -1.69 -7.29
CA LYS A 80 -4.77 -1.62 -7.25
C LYS A 80 -4.18 -0.91 -8.46
N LEU A 81 -4.80 -1.03 -9.63
CA LEU A 81 -4.41 -0.23 -10.80
C LEU A 81 -4.72 1.27 -10.58
N SER A 82 -5.85 1.57 -9.95
CA SER A 82 -6.19 2.95 -9.56
C SER A 82 -5.20 3.49 -8.53
N GLU A 83 -4.78 2.69 -7.56
CA GLU A 83 -3.73 3.06 -6.58
C GLU A 83 -2.40 3.38 -7.26
N LEU A 84 -1.98 2.59 -8.26
CA LEU A 84 -0.76 2.89 -9.02
C LEU A 84 -0.84 4.25 -9.71
N LYS A 85 -1.98 4.56 -10.34
CA LYS A 85 -2.20 5.85 -11.02
C LYS A 85 -2.17 7.01 -10.01
N GLU A 86 -2.88 6.88 -8.90
CA GLU A 86 -2.92 7.90 -7.84
C GLU A 86 -1.54 8.13 -7.23
N LEU A 87 -0.84 7.07 -6.86
CA LEU A 87 0.51 7.13 -6.28
C LEU A 87 1.53 7.75 -7.24
N SER A 88 1.43 7.46 -8.54
CA SER A 88 2.29 8.08 -9.55
C SER A 88 2.07 9.59 -9.61
N GLY A 89 0.80 10.04 -9.66
CA GLY A 89 0.48 11.46 -9.64
C GLY A 89 0.90 12.16 -8.35
N LEU A 90 0.73 11.49 -7.19
CA LEU A 90 1.17 12.03 -5.90
C LEU A 90 2.69 12.14 -5.80
N ALA A 91 3.42 11.19 -6.37
CA ALA A 91 4.88 11.19 -6.35
C ALA A 91 5.51 12.34 -7.16
N GLU A 92 4.82 12.81 -8.20
CA GLU A 92 5.25 13.94 -9.04
C GLU A 92 4.88 15.31 -8.42
N ASN A 93 3.94 15.34 -7.48
CA ASN A 93 3.43 16.57 -6.87
C ASN A 93 4.16 16.90 -5.56
N PRO A 94 4.95 17.99 -5.47
CA PRO A 94 5.61 18.38 -4.22
C PRO A 94 4.63 18.66 -3.05
N SER A 95 3.39 19.02 -3.38
CA SER A 95 2.32 19.31 -2.40
C SER A 95 1.33 18.16 -2.23
N TYR A 96 1.75 16.92 -2.46
CA TYR A 96 0.88 15.73 -2.48
C TYR A 96 0.04 15.56 -1.20
N THR A 97 0.50 16.05 -0.06
CA THR A 97 -0.25 15.99 1.21
C THR A 97 -1.56 16.77 1.19
N GLN A 98 -1.71 17.71 0.25
CA GLN A 98 -2.95 18.48 0.07
C GLN A 98 -3.96 17.78 -0.86
N GLU A 99 -3.51 16.79 -1.61
CA GLU A 99 -4.36 16.06 -2.56
C GLU A 99 -5.44 15.24 -1.85
N SER A 100 -6.63 15.21 -2.46
CA SER A 100 -7.80 14.52 -1.90
C SER A 100 -7.57 13.01 -1.75
N ALA A 101 -6.89 12.38 -2.70
CA ALA A 101 -6.56 10.96 -2.66
C ALA A 101 -5.66 10.62 -1.47
N TYR A 102 -4.62 11.43 -1.21
CA TYR A 102 -3.75 11.27 -0.05
C TYR A 102 -4.51 11.46 1.26
N LYS A 103 -5.30 12.54 1.37
CA LYS A 103 -6.09 12.84 2.58
C LYS A 103 -7.08 11.73 2.90
N LYS A 104 -7.79 11.22 1.88
CA LYS A 104 -8.73 10.10 2.04
C LYS A 104 -8.01 8.85 2.54
N ASN A 105 -6.89 8.49 1.95
CA ASN A 105 -6.09 7.33 2.36
C ASN A 105 -5.53 7.50 3.78
N SER A 106 -4.96 8.66 4.10
CA SER A 106 -4.43 8.97 5.44
C SER A 106 -5.51 8.88 6.51
N ALA A 107 -6.70 9.44 6.27
CA ALA A 107 -7.84 9.36 7.19
C ALA A 107 -8.28 7.91 7.42
N LEU A 108 -8.30 7.07 6.36
CA LEU A 108 -8.64 5.67 6.46
C LEU A 108 -7.69 4.91 7.41
N PHE A 109 -6.39 5.19 7.32
CA PHE A 109 -5.38 4.54 8.16
C PHE A 109 -5.26 5.14 9.57
N ALA A 110 -5.71 6.38 9.77
CA ALA A 110 -5.81 7.01 11.09
C ALA A 110 -7.05 6.54 11.87
N ALA A 111 -8.09 6.05 11.18
CA ALA A 111 -9.31 5.57 11.80
C ALA A 111 -9.05 4.34 12.69
N ASP A 112 -9.78 4.27 13.80
CA ASP A 112 -9.73 3.13 14.73
C ASP A 112 -10.41 1.91 14.06
N ARG A 113 -9.64 0.89 13.75
CA ARG A 113 -10.09 -0.29 13.00
C ARG A 113 -10.73 -1.37 13.88
N ASP A 114 -11.39 -1.03 14.95
CA ASP A 114 -11.93 -2.02 15.90
C ASP A 114 -10.86 -3.02 16.41
N CYS A 115 -9.59 -2.63 16.36
CA CYS A 115 -8.45 -3.47 16.77
C CYS A 115 -8.30 -3.58 18.30
N LYS A 116 -9.24 -3.02 19.05
CA LYS A 116 -9.19 -2.95 20.52
C LYS A 116 -9.91 -4.09 21.22
N ASN A 117 -10.11 -5.22 20.56
CA ASN A 117 -10.68 -6.38 21.24
C ASN A 117 -9.71 -6.88 22.32
N ALA A 118 -10.09 -6.68 23.61
CA ALA A 118 -9.25 -7.02 24.74
C ALA A 118 -8.96 -8.54 24.82
N ALA A 119 -9.90 -9.39 24.41
CA ALA A 119 -9.71 -10.84 24.40
C ALA A 119 -8.65 -11.25 23.35
N VAL A 120 -8.68 -10.63 22.15
CA VAL A 120 -7.66 -10.88 21.12
C VAL A 120 -6.29 -10.41 21.58
N LYS A 121 -6.20 -9.22 22.18
CA LYS A 121 -4.92 -8.70 22.71
C LYS A 121 -4.35 -9.60 23.80
N LYS A 122 -5.21 -10.07 24.71
CA LYS A 122 -4.81 -11.01 25.74
C LYS A 122 -4.27 -12.30 25.11
N ARG A 123 -5.01 -12.90 24.18
CA ARG A 123 -4.55 -14.13 23.50
C ARG A 123 -3.24 -13.93 22.75
N LEU A 124 -3.06 -12.81 22.05
CA LEU A 124 -1.80 -12.49 21.36
C LEU A 124 -0.62 -12.35 22.32
N SER A 125 -0.82 -11.81 23.52
CA SER A 125 0.26 -11.71 24.52
C SER A 125 0.64 -13.07 25.14
N GLU A 126 -0.24 -14.06 25.04
CA GLU A 126 -0.03 -15.43 25.53
C GLU A 126 0.59 -16.37 24.47
N VAL A 127 0.63 -15.94 23.20
CA VAL A 127 1.23 -16.73 22.09
C VAL A 127 2.76 -16.71 22.22
N THR A 128 3.36 -17.86 22.20
CA THR A 128 4.81 -18.06 22.25
C THR A 128 5.32 -18.73 20.98
N GLU A 129 6.63 -18.74 20.75
CA GLU A 129 7.23 -19.41 19.57
C GLU A 129 6.94 -20.94 19.53
N LYS A 130 6.41 -21.51 20.61
CA LYS A 130 6.04 -22.93 20.69
C LYS A 130 4.58 -23.21 20.32
N ASP A 131 3.77 -22.17 20.15
CA ASP A 131 2.37 -22.27 19.77
C ASP A 131 2.22 -22.18 18.24
#